data_10cc845a36eaf551a2f9893a2edaf68d
#
_entry.id   10cc845a36eaf551a2f9893a2edaf68d
#
_cell.length_a   1.000
_cell.length_b   1.000
_cell.length_c   1.000
_cell.angle_alpha   90.00
_cell.angle_beta   90.00
_cell.angle_gamma   90.00
#
_symmetry.space_group_name_H-M   'P 1'
#
loop_
_entity.id
_entity.type
_entity.pdbx_description
1 polymer ?
#
loop_
_entity_poly.entity_id
_entity_poly.type
_entity_poly.pdbx_seq_one_letter_code
_entity_poly.pdbx_strand_id
1 'polypeptide(L)'
;MKTMKKKVFDIIQIGEKGNTPSIVFDYVLMANIILNILVVVLETFEQLSPYQGLFTVVEIITTIFFCVEYVLRIWTADLLFPEKGSVGSRLKFMVSFDGVVCLLTIIPVFFFSGMVVFRMLRVVRILHLFRLNKKYDSFHVIASVIREKSRQILSSLFIIFILMLAGSVLMYNAEHAAQPDVFKNAFSGFWWSVTTILTIGYGDIYPVTTMGTILATILSFLGVGAVAIPTGIISAGFVERFTRDENALKEFKDVERIGEIYIEDGSELEYKTIDEIQKEYGMTVYLIVRDELPIIAERSLVVYEGDILITLSDKIRKKAQ
;
A
#
# COMPACT_ATOMS: atom_id res chain seq x y z
N MET A 1 14.57 -10.66 30.67
CA MET A 1 14.38 -9.43 29.87
C MET A 1 14.08 -9.67 28.39
N LYS A 2 14.81 -10.53 27.66
CA LYS A 2 14.52 -10.83 26.24
C LYS A 2 13.12 -11.38 25.98
N THR A 3 12.61 -12.27 26.85
CA THR A 3 11.30 -12.91 26.73
C THR A 3 10.13 -11.92 26.92
N MET A 4 10.27 -10.95 27.86
CA MET A 4 9.24 -9.94 28.11
C MET A 4 9.18 -8.93 26.94
N LYS A 5 10.37 -8.53 26.43
CA LYS A 5 10.47 -7.64 25.29
C LYS A 5 9.84 -8.23 24.03
N LYS A 6 10.05 -9.52 23.78
CA LYS A 6 9.41 -10.25 22.68
C LYS A 6 7.89 -10.29 22.84
N LYS A 7 7.38 -10.59 24.04
CA LYS A 7 5.93 -10.58 24.29
C LYS A 7 5.30 -9.20 24.02
N VAL A 8 5.96 -8.11 24.47
CA VAL A 8 5.48 -6.75 24.20
C VAL A 8 5.51 -6.46 22.71
N PHE A 9 6.58 -6.85 22.02
CA PHE A 9 6.70 -6.69 20.56
C PHE A 9 5.55 -7.41 19.82
N ASP A 10 5.28 -8.66 20.16
CA ASP A 10 4.22 -9.49 19.54
C ASP A 10 2.80 -8.89 19.78
N ILE A 11 2.61 -8.17 20.91
CA ILE A 11 1.33 -7.49 21.21
C ILE A 11 1.17 -6.19 20.39
N ILE A 12 2.23 -5.35 20.31
CA ILE A 12 2.14 -4.02 19.68
C ILE A 12 2.39 -4.06 18.17
N GLN A 13 2.84 -5.20 17.62
CA GLN A 13 3.00 -5.39 16.19
C GLN A 13 1.63 -5.67 15.56
N ILE A 14 1.19 -4.76 14.71
CA ILE A 14 -0.11 -4.82 14.05
C ILE A 14 -0.16 -5.97 13.05
N GLY A 15 -1.22 -6.79 13.10
CA GLY A 15 -1.55 -7.79 12.07
C GLY A 15 -1.04 -9.20 12.30
N GLU A 16 -0.53 -9.55 13.48
CA GLU A 16 -0.15 -10.93 13.78
C GLU A 16 -1.40 -11.82 13.93
N LYS A 17 -1.60 -12.73 12.96
CA LYS A 17 -2.75 -13.63 12.94
C LYS A 17 -2.59 -14.69 14.05
N GLY A 18 -3.55 -14.78 14.97
CA GLY A 18 -3.63 -15.85 15.97
C GLY A 18 -3.25 -15.43 17.40
N ASN A 19 -2.76 -14.20 17.62
CA ASN A 19 -2.44 -13.68 18.95
C ASN A 19 -3.58 -12.79 19.48
N THR A 20 -4.44 -13.33 20.35
CA THR A 20 -5.60 -12.58 20.92
C THR A 20 -5.20 -11.23 21.55
N PRO A 21 -4.14 -11.11 22.37
CA PRO A 21 -3.68 -9.83 22.91
C PRO A 21 -3.31 -8.80 21.84
N SER A 22 -2.72 -9.20 20.72
CA SER A 22 -2.41 -8.30 19.60
C SER A 22 -3.70 -7.78 18.93
N ILE A 23 -4.68 -8.65 18.73
CA ILE A 23 -5.98 -8.28 18.17
C ILE A 23 -6.70 -7.27 19.07
N VAL A 24 -6.70 -7.49 20.38
CA VAL A 24 -7.31 -6.57 21.36
C VAL A 24 -6.59 -5.22 21.32
N PHE A 25 -5.26 -5.22 21.27
CA PHE A 25 -4.48 -3.98 21.16
C PHE A 25 -4.81 -3.21 19.89
N ASP A 26 -4.95 -3.89 18.75
CA ASP A 26 -5.35 -3.27 17.47
C ASP A 26 -6.73 -2.59 17.58
N TYR A 27 -7.72 -3.25 18.21
CA TYR A 27 -9.05 -2.66 18.43
C TYR A 27 -9.02 -1.48 19.38
N VAL A 28 -8.24 -1.54 20.48
CA VAL A 28 -8.06 -0.44 21.43
C VAL A 28 -7.39 0.75 20.74
N LEU A 29 -6.35 0.49 19.94
CA LEU A 29 -5.67 1.51 19.16
C LEU A 29 -6.63 2.19 18.17
N MET A 30 -7.44 1.39 17.45
CA MET A 30 -8.45 1.90 16.52
C MET A 30 -9.49 2.75 17.22
N ALA A 31 -10.06 2.27 18.33
CA ALA A 31 -11.04 3.02 19.11
C ALA A 31 -10.45 4.35 19.61
N ASN A 32 -9.20 4.33 20.07
CA ASN A 32 -8.48 5.52 20.53
C ASN A 32 -8.27 6.55 19.41
N ILE A 33 -7.92 6.10 18.20
CA ILE A 33 -7.77 6.97 17.01
C ILE A 33 -9.12 7.59 16.64
N ILE A 34 -10.18 6.77 16.53
CA ILE A 34 -11.53 7.23 16.17
C ILE A 34 -12.05 8.21 17.21
N LEU A 35 -11.90 7.91 18.50
CA LEU A 35 -12.31 8.79 19.59
C LEU A 35 -11.61 10.15 19.50
N ASN A 36 -10.30 10.14 19.24
CA ASN A 36 -9.52 11.37 19.11
C ASN A 36 -9.96 12.22 17.91
N ILE A 37 -10.22 11.58 16.75
CA ILE A 37 -10.75 12.28 15.56
C ILE A 37 -12.12 12.87 15.85
N LEU A 38 -13.00 12.12 16.51
CA LEU A 38 -14.32 12.61 16.90
C LEU A 38 -14.23 13.85 17.81
N VAL A 39 -13.34 13.85 18.79
CA VAL A 39 -13.12 15.00 19.67
C VAL A 39 -12.68 16.20 18.86
N VAL A 40 -11.71 16.07 17.95
CA VAL A 40 -11.25 17.17 17.08
C VAL A 40 -12.39 17.74 16.24
N VAL A 41 -13.28 16.89 15.72
CA VAL A 41 -14.46 17.34 14.96
C VAL A 41 -15.47 18.03 15.88
N LEU A 42 -15.78 17.45 17.04
CA LEU A 42 -16.75 18.02 17.99
C LEU A 42 -16.29 19.35 18.58
N GLU A 43 -14.99 19.56 18.75
CA GLU A 43 -14.42 20.87 19.17
C GLU A 43 -14.71 22.01 18.19
N THR A 44 -15.06 21.72 16.94
CA THR A 44 -15.40 22.75 15.95
C THR A 44 -16.80 23.31 16.11
N PHE A 45 -17.67 22.66 16.90
CA PHE A 45 -19.06 23.12 17.13
C PHE A 45 -19.14 24.07 18.31
N GLU A 46 -19.53 25.30 18.06
CA GLU A 46 -19.69 26.33 19.10
C GLU A 46 -20.71 25.93 20.19
N GLN A 47 -21.75 25.17 19.82
CA GLN A 47 -22.76 24.66 20.75
C GLN A 47 -22.18 23.72 21.80
N LEU A 48 -21.06 23.09 21.53
CA LEU A 48 -20.37 22.15 22.42
C LEU A 48 -19.26 22.80 23.25
N SER A 49 -19.13 24.15 23.20
CA SER A 49 -18.15 24.89 23.97
C SER A 49 -18.21 24.65 25.51
N PRO A 50 -19.37 24.37 26.14
CA PRO A 50 -19.40 24.00 27.55
C PRO A 50 -18.68 22.70 27.89
N TYR A 51 -18.47 21.81 26.91
CA TYR A 51 -17.82 20.50 27.07
C TYR A 51 -16.34 20.50 26.70
N GLN A 52 -15.73 21.68 26.43
CA GLN A 52 -14.30 21.77 26.06
C GLN A 52 -13.38 21.14 27.12
N GLY A 53 -13.71 21.26 28.42
CA GLY A 53 -12.95 20.59 29.47
C GLY A 53 -12.93 19.07 29.35
N LEU A 54 -14.07 18.47 28.98
CA LEU A 54 -14.16 17.02 28.73
C LEU A 54 -13.32 16.62 27.49
N PHE A 55 -13.42 17.38 26.40
CA PHE A 55 -12.66 17.14 25.18
C PHE A 55 -11.15 17.20 25.45
N THR A 56 -10.69 18.20 26.21
CA THR A 56 -9.29 18.31 26.62
C THR A 56 -8.83 17.09 27.43
N VAL A 57 -9.64 16.61 28.38
CA VAL A 57 -9.31 15.40 29.16
C VAL A 57 -9.18 14.18 28.27
N VAL A 58 -10.15 13.96 27.37
CA VAL A 58 -10.11 12.85 26.41
C VAL A 58 -8.88 12.96 25.51
N GLU A 59 -8.55 14.16 25.02
CA GLU A 59 -7.35 14.39 24.20
C GLU A 59 -6.07 14.05 24.97
N ILE A 60 -5.94 14.44 26.22
CA ILE A 60 -4.78 14.13 27.06
C ILE A 60 -4.64 12.63 27.25
N ILE A 61 -5.73 11.93 27.61
CA ILE A 61 -5.73 10.47 27.84
C ILE A 61 -5.31 9.74 26.55
N THR A 62 -5.94 10.07 25.44
CA THR A 62 -5.63 9.45 24.13
C THR A 62 -4.20 9.72 23.70
N THR A 63 -3.66 10.91 23.97
CA THR A 63 -2.29 11.25 23.64
C THR A 63 -1.28 10.53 24.53
N ILE A 64 -1.56 10.40 25.83
CA ILE A 64 -0.71 9.58 26.73
C ILE A 64 -0.63 8.14 26.19
N PHE A 65 -1.74 7.58 25.73
CA PHE A 65 -1.74 6.27 25.11
C PHE A 65 -0.81 6.20 23.89
N PHE A 66 -0.85 7.17 22.98
CA PHE A 66 0.06 7.24 21.83
C PHE A 66 1.52 7.43 22.25
N CYS A 67 1.80 8.21 23.29
CA CYS A 67 3.15 8.36 23.83
C CYS A 67 3.70 7.02 24.35
N VAL A 68 2.92 6.30 25.12
CA VAL A 68 3.30 4.99 25.65
C VAL A 68 3.53 3.99 24.50
N GLU A 69 2.63 3.95 23.53
CA GLU A 69 2.78 3.14 22.32
C GLU A 69 4.10 3.46 21.59
N TYR A 70 4.39 4.72 21.37
CA TYR A 70 5.60 5.16 20.66
C TYR A 70 6.88 4.74 21.40
N VAL A 71 6.91 4.94 22.71
CA VAL A 71 8.06 4.53 23.56
C VAL A 71 8.26 3.01 23.49
N LEU A 72 7.19 2.24 23.60
CA LEU A 72 7.25 0.78 23.49
C LEU A 72 7.76 0.32 22.13
N ARG A 73 7.36 0.98 21.04
CA ARG A 73 7.84 0.69 19.68
C ARG A 73 9.30 1.02 19.50
N ILE A 74 9.79 2.16 20.02
CA ILE A 74 11.22 2.49 20.03
C ILE A 74 12.00 1.46 20.86
N TRP A 75 11.47 1.05 21.99
CA TRP A 75 12.12 0.07 22.85
C TRP A 75 12.26 -1.30 22.18
N THR A 76 11.29 -1.70 21.36
CA THR A 76 11.25 -2.99 20.66
C THR A 76 11.79 -2.94 19.23
N ALA A 77 12.26 -1.78 18.76
CA ALA A 77 12.70 -1.55 17.38
C ALA A 77 13.86 -2.45 16.92
N ASP A 78 14.68 -2.95 17.84
CA ASP A 78 15.76 -3.90 17.55
C ASP A 78 15.23 -5.29 17.12
N LEU A 79 14.02 -5.65 17.50
CA LEU A 79 13.35 -6.86 17.02
C LEU A 79 12.77 -6.67 15.60
N LEU A 80 12.45 -5.41 15.22
CA LEU A 80 11.97 -5.07 13.90
C LEU A 80 13.11 -4.98 12.86
N PHE A 81 14.30 -4.53 13.28
CA PHE A 81 15.47 -4.36 12.42
C PHE A 81 16.71 -5.07 13.02
N PRO A 82 16.74 -6.41 13.03
CA PRO A 82 17.81 -7.18 13.71
C PRO A 82 19.20 -6.98 13.13
N GLU A 83 19.29 -6.57 11.85
CA GLU A 83 20.55 -6.35 11.14
C GLU A 83 21.32 -5.12 11.63
N LYS A 84 20.65 -4.17 12.29
CA LYS A 84 21.23 -2.93 12.80
C LYS A 84 21.29 -3.01 14.32
N GLY A 85 22.45 -2.82 14.93
CA GLY A 85 22.58 -2.82 16.39
C GLY A 85 21.50 -1.96 17.08
N SER A 86 21.26 -2.18 18.38
CA SER A 86 20.14 -1.64 19.16
C SER A 86 19.88 -0.12 18.97
N VAL A 87 20.91 0.69 18.85
CA VAL A 87 20.79 2.15 18.62
C VAL A 87 20.39 2.44 17.16
N GLY A 88 21.04 1.76 16.20
CA GLY A 88 20.74 1.94 14.77
C GLY A 88 19.30 1.56 14.41
N SER A 89 18.76 0.51 15.05
CA SER A 89 17.37 0.06 14.86
C SER A 89 16.38 1.09 15.38
N ARG A 90 16.65 1.71 16.52
CA ARG A 90 15.79 2.78 17.09
C ARG A 90 15.77 4.01 16.20
N LEU A 91 16.95 4.46 15.74
CA LEU A 91 17.04 5.60 14.82
C LEU A 91 16.32 5.29 13.48
N LYS A 92 16.52 4.09 12.95
CA LYS A 92 15.82 3.67 11.72
C LYS A 92 14.29 3.67 11.90
N PHE A 93 13.80 3.22 13.06
CA PHE A 93 12.36 3.28 13.36
C PHE A 93 11.87 4.72 13.45
N MET A 94 12.57 5.61 14.16
CA MET A 94 12.16 7.02 14.30
C MET A 94 12.06 7.76 12.97
N VAL A 95 12.90 7.43 11.99
CA VAL A 95 12.90 8.01 10.64
C VAL A 95 11.97 7.23 9.67
N SER A 96 11.47 6.06 10.08
CA SER A 96 10.52 5.30 9.28
C SER A 96 9.17 6.02 9.17
N PHE A 97 8.39 5.70 8.14
CA PHE A 97 7.04 6.27 7.97
C PHE A 97 6.20 6.11 9.25
N ASP A 98 6.18 4.92 9.84
CA ASP A 98 5.44 4.65 11.08
C ASP A 98 5.96 5.49 12.26
N GLY A 99 7.27 5.63 12.39
CA GLY A 99 7.90 6.42 13.46
C GLY A 99 7.62 7.92 13.34
N VAL A 100 7.70 8.45 12.11
CA VAL A 100 7.41 9.87 11.83
C VAL A 100 5.93 10.17 12.06
N VAL A 101 5.01 9.32 11.60
CA VAL A 101 3.57 9.48 11.85
C VAL A 101 3.26 9.49 13.33
N CYS A 102 3.84 8.56 14.14
CA CYS A 102 3.69 8.58 15.59
C CYS A 102 4.20 9.88 16.22
N LEU A 103 5.38 10.31 15.81
CA LEU A 103 5.98 11.52 16.35
C LEU A 103 5.12 12.75 16.06
N LEU A 104 4.65 12.89 14.82
CA LEU A 104 3.79 14.00 14.41
C LEU A 104 2.45 14.04 15.15
N THR A 105 1.93 12.90 15.60
CA THR A 105 0.69 12.87 16.40
C THR A 105 0.90 13.27 17.83
N ILE A 106 2.10 13.12 18.38
CA ILE A 106 2.44 13.44 19.78
C ILE A 106 2.92 14.88 19.92
N ILE A 107 3.66 15.41 18.93
CA ILE A 107 4.24 16.77 18.95
C ILE A 107 3.23 17.87 19.34
N PRO A 108 1.98 17.91 18.78
CA PRO A 108 1.05 18.99 19.09
C PRO A 108 0.73 19.17 20.56
N VAL A 109 0.85 18.12 21.37
CA VAL A 109 0.55 18.17 22.82
C VAL A 109 1.63 18.91 23.62
N PHE A 110 2.88 18.81 23.18
CA PHE A 110 3.99 19.49 23.87
C PHE A 110 4.04 20.99 23.57
N PHE A 111 3.39 21.44 22.50
CA PHE A 111 3.36 22.84 22.10
C PHE A 111 1.97 23.45 22.40
N PHE A 112 1.58 23.49 23.70
CA PHE A 112 0.30 24.00 24.18
C PHE A 112 0.05 25.49 23.92
N SER A 113 1.03 26.25 23.47
CA SER A 113 0.94 27.68 23.31
C SER A 113 0.40 28.08 21.92
N GLY A 114 -0.93 28.20 21.79
CA GLY A 114 -1.60 29.18 20.92
C GLY A 114 -1.40 29.13 19.39
N MET A 115 -0.45 28.43 18.86
CA MET A 115 -0.16 28.43 17.43
C MET A 115 -1.16 27.53 16.68
N VAL A 116 -1.95 28.17 15.79
CA VAL A 116 -2.96 27.50 14.93
C VAL A 116 -2.39 26.30 14.17
N VAL A 117 -1.11 26.38 13.75
CA VAL A 117 -0.41 25.30 13.03
C VAL A 117 -0.37 23.99 13.82
N PHE A 118 -0.13 24.02 15.13
CA PHE A 118 -0.09 22.80 15.94
C PHE A 118 -1.47 22.19 16.17
N ARG A 119 -2.53 23.01 16.18
CA ARG A 119 -3.91 22.50 16.17
C ARG A 119 -4.21 21.76 14.86
N MET A 120 -3.76 22.28 13.71
CA MET A 120 -3.91 21.63 12.41
C MET A 120 -3.15 20.31 12.33
N LEU A 121 -1.99 20.20 12.97
CA LEU A 121 -1.21 18.93 13.01
C LEU A 121 -1.96 17.79 13.71
N ARG A 122 -3.01 18.06 14.50
CA ARG A 122 -3.86 17.01 15.09
C ARG A 122 -4.53 16.15 14.02
N VAL A 123 -4.83 16.73 12.83
CA VAL A 123 -5.40 16.01 11.69
C VAL A 123 -4.45 14.90 11.19
N VAL A 124 -3.13 15.06 11.38
CA VAL A 124 -2.13 14.04 11.01
C VAL A 124 -2.38 12.70 11.74
N ARG A 125 -3.11 12.72 12.88
CA ARG A 125 -3.52 11.50 13.60
C ARG A 125 -4.36 10.55 12.74
N ILE A 126 -5.06 11.05 11.73
CA ILE A 126 -5.79 10.25 10.74
C ILE A 126 -4.82 9.28 10.03
N LEU A 127 -3.55 9.67 9.85
CA LEU A 127 -2.54 8.81 9.23
C LEU A 127 -2.26 7.53 10.05
N HIS A 128 -2.59 7.51 11.36
CA HIS A 128 -2.54 6.28 12.15
C HIS A 128 -3.48 5.19 11.63
N LEU A 129 -4.59 5.56 10.98
CA LEU A 129 -5.50 4.59 10.37
C LEU A 129 -4.83 3.77 9.26
N PHE A 130 -3.84 4.35 8.56
CA PHE A 130 -3.08 3.63 7.53
C PHE A 130 -2.27 2.45 8.09
N ARG A 131 -1.95 2.44 9.38
CA ARG A 131 -1.26 1.33 10.05
C ARG A 131 -2.12 0.09 10.18
N LEU A 132 -3.42 0.28 10.46
CA LEU A 132 -4.37 -0.82 10.62
C LEU A 132 -4.48 -1.63 9.32
N ASN A 133 -4.12 -1.00 8.23
CA ASN A 133 -4.20 -1.56 6.90
C ASN A 133 -3.01 -2.47 6.51
N LYS A 134 -1.98 -2.58 7.36
CA LYS A 134 -0.92 -3.60 7.20
C LYS A 134 -1.48 -5.04 7.20
N LYS A 135 -2.67 -5.23 7.76
CA LYS A 135 -3.42 -6.49 7.75
C LYS A 135 -4.04 -6.80 6.39
N TYR A 136 -4.25 -5.78 5.57
CA TYR A 136 -4.82 -5.87 4.22
C TYR A 136 -3.75 -5.43 3.22
N ASP A 137 -3.31 -6.31 2.34
CA ASP A 137 -2.30 -6.04 1.30
C ASP A 137 -2.73 -4.95 0.29
N SER A 138 -3.96 -4.46 0.41
CA SER A 138 -4.55 -3.50 -0.54
C SER A 138 -3.73 -2.24 -0.73
N PHE A 139 -3.14 -1.66 0.35
CA PHE A 139 -2.30 -0.47 0.20
C PHE A 139 -0.93 -0.76 -0.42
N HIS A 140 -0.36 -1.94 -0.16
CA HIS A 140 0.86 -2.37 -0.84
C HIS A 140 0.62 -2.52 -2.34
N VAL A 141 -0.53 -3.05 -2.73
CA VAL A 141 -0.94 -3.15 -4.15
C VAL A 141 -1.08 -1.75 -4.76
N ILE A 142 -1.81 -0.83 -4.10
CA ILE A 142 -1.97 0.56 -4.57
C ILE A 142 -0.61 1.25 -4.69
N ALA A 143 0.22 1.20 -3.65
CA ALA A 143 1.53 1.83 -3.65
C ALA A 143 2.47 1.22 -4.69
N SER A 144 2.42 -0.10 -4.92
CA SER A 144 3.22 -0.78 -5.93
C SER A 144 2.82 -0.35 -7.35
N VAL A 145 1.52 -0.27 -7.65
CA VAL A 145 1.02 0.17 -8.95
C VAL A 145 1.41 1.63 -9.21
N ILE A 146 1.22 2.53 -8.23
CA ILE A 146 1.61 3.94 -8.35
C ILE A 146 3.13 4.06 -8.59
N ARG A 147 3.94 3.27 -7.87
CA ARG A 147 5.41 3.29 -8.04
C ARG A 147 5.82 2.75 -9.40
N GLU A 148 5.24 1.64 -9.84
CA GLU A 148 5.54 1.01 -11.14
C GLU A 148 5.17 1.92 -12.31
N LYS A 149 4.00 2.56 -12.25
CA LYS A 149 3.49 3.47 -13.29
C LYS A 149 3.88 4.94 -13.06
N SER A 150 4.72 5.24 -12.06
CA SER A 150 5.03 6.61 -11.63
C SER A 150 5.51 7.53 -12.75
N ARG A 151 6.35 7.03 -13.67
CA ARG A 151 6.83 7.84 -14.82
C ARG A 151 5.69 8.24 -15.74
N GLN A 152 4.78 7.33 -16.04
CA GLN A 152 3.62 7.56 -16.91
C GLN A 152 2.63 8.51 -16.24
N ILE A 153 2.35 8.30 -14.95
CA ILE A 153 1.50 9.18 -14.14
C ILE A 153 2.10 10.59 -14.08
N LEU A 154 3.40 10.74 -13.81
CA LEU A 154 4.06 12.04 -13.74
C LEU A 154 4.02 12.76 -15.08
N SER A 155 4.24 12.04 -16.20
CA SER A 155 4.14 12.61 -17.54
C SER A 155 2.73 13.10 -17.86
N SER A 156 1.69 12.35 -17.47
CA SER A 156 0.29 12.77 -17.68
C SER A 156 -0.08 13.97 -16.80
N LEU A 157 0.35 14.01 -15.55
CA LEU A 157 0.17 15.17 -14.67
C LEU A 157 0.89 16.40 -15.19
N PHE A 158 2.08 16.23 -15.79
CA PHE A 158 2.80 17.34 -16.43
C PHE A 158 2.04 17.91 -17.61
N ILE A 159 1.42 17.07 -18.45
CA ILE A 159 0.56 17.54 -19.56
C ILE A 159 -0.63 18.34 -19.03
N ILE A 160 -1.30 17.85 -17.96
CA ILE A 160 -2.41 18.56 -17.31
C ILE A 160 -1.92 19.91 -16.78
N PHE A 161 -0.77 19.96 -16.14
CA PHE A 161 -0.18 21.18 -15.60
C PHE A 161 0.11 22.22 -16.72
N ILE A 162 0.68 21.79 -17.84
CA ILE A 162 0.90 22.66 -19.01
C ILE A 162 -0.43 23.19 -19.55
N LEU A 163 -1.46 22.35 -19.63
CA LEU A 163 -2.79 22.75 -20.06
C LEU A 163 -3.40 23.80 -19.11
N MET A 164 -3.22 23.63 -17.80
CA MET A 164 -3.64 24.61 -16.79
C MET A 164 -2.90 25.95 -16.93
N LEU A 165 -1.59 25.92 -17.18
CA LEU A 165 -0.81 27.15 -17.41
C LEU A 165 -1.23 27.85 -18.70
N ALA A 166 -1.42 27.12 -19.78
CA ALA A 166 -1.90 27.68 -21.04
C ALA A 166 -3.30 28.30 -20.87
N GLY A 167 -4.22 27.55 -20.24
CA GLY A 167 -5.56 28.02 -19.91
C GLY A 167 -5.54 29.29 -19.05
N SER A 168 -4.66 29.36 -18.08
CA SER A 168 -4.45 30.51 -17.20
C SER A 168 -4.17 31.80 -17.99
N VAL A 169 -3.18 31.74 -18.88
CA VAL A 169 -2.77 32.92 -19.65
C VAL A 169 -3.84 33.28 -20.68
N LEU A 170 -4.40 32.28 -21.37
CA LEU A 170 -5.44 32.50 -22.36
C LEU A 170 -6.68 33.17 -21.78
N MET A 171 -7.16 32.65 -20.65
CA MET A 171 -8.33 33.19 -19.97
C MET A 171 -8.08 34.59 -19.38
N TYR A 172 -6.91 34.82 -18.79
CA TYR A 172 -6.53 36.14 -18.35
C TYR A 172 -6.59 37.16 -19.51
N ASN A 173 -5.99 36.85 -20.65
CA ASN A 173 -5.99 37.75 -21.81
C ASN A 173 -7.40 37.97 -22.38
N ALA A 174 -8.26 36.95 -22.34
CA ALA A 174 -9.63 37.07 -22.86
C ALA A 174 -10.56 37.89 -21.95
N GLU A 175 -10.40 37.77 -20.63
CA GLU A 175 -11.38 38.22 -19.63
C GLU A 175 -10.94 39.45 -18.83
N HIS A 176 -9.64 39.71 -18.68
CA HIS A 176 -9.14 40.79 -17.83
C HIS A 176 -9.73 42.16 -18.19
N ALA A 177 -9.89 42.47 -19.47
CA ALA A 177 -10.45 43.74 -19.91
C ALA A 177 -11.93 43.92 -19.56
N ALA A 178 -12.70 42.81 -19.56
CA ALA A 178 -14.13 42.80 -19.23
C ALA A 178 -14.41 42.71 -17.75
N GLN A 179 -13.54 42.00 -17.01
CA GLN A 179 -13.70 41.78 -15.56
C GLN A 179 -12.36 41.82 -14.79
N PRO A 180 -11.74 43.04 -14.70
CA PRO A 180 -10.42 43.22 -14.11
C PRO A 180 -10.32 42.84 -12.65
N ASP A 181 -11.44 42.90 -11.90
CA ASP A 181 -11.50 42.55 -10.47
C ASP A 181 -11.59 41.03 -10.23
N VAL A 182 -11.98 40.26 -11.24
CA VAL A 182 -12.09 38.79 -11.17
C VAL A 182 -10.83 38.15 -11.73
N PHE A 183 -10.49 38.46 -12.99
CA PHE A 183 -9.24 38.02 -13.61
C PHE A 183 -8.13 39.05 -13.40
N LYS A 184 -7.72 39.27 -12.14
CA LYS A 184 -6.74 40.29 -11.74
C LYS A 184 -5.35 40.07 -12.35
N ASN A 185 -4.96 38.82 -12.50
CA ASN A 185 -3.67 38.38 -13.00
C ASN A 185 -3.76 36.93 -13.52
N ALA A 186 -2.68 36.41 -14.07
CA ALA A 186 -2.61 35.03 -14.54
C ALA A 186 -2.92 33.99 -13.45
N PHE A 187 -2.66 34.29 -12.18
CA PHE A 187 -2.96 33.35 -11.10
C PHE A 187 -4.48 33.16 -10.88
N SER A 188 -5.29 34.22 -11.07
CA SER A 188 -6.76 34.08 -11.09
C SER A 188 -7.22 33.17 -12.25
N GLY A 189 -6.60 33.33 -13.42
CA GLY A 189 -6.82 32.44 -14.57
C GLY A 189 -6.37 31.00 -14.29
N PHE A 190 -5.27 30.82 -13.53
CA PHE A 190 -4.80 29.50 -13.12
C PHE A 190 -5.80 28.80 -12.19
N TRP A 191 -6.32 29.52 -11.17
CA TRP A 191 -7.36 29.01 -10.31
C TRP A 191 -8.59 28.55 -11.10
N TRP A 192 -9.06 29.41 -12.03
CA TRP A 192 -10.15 29.03 -12.92
C TRP A 192 -9.84 27.77 -13.76
N SER A 193 -8.63 27.70 -14.34
CA SER A 193 -8.21 26.55 -15.14
C SER A 193 -8.15 25.26 -14.32
N VAL A 194 -7.64 25.31 -13.08
CA VAL A 194 -7.61 24.17 -12.17
C VAL A 194 -9.02 23.66 -11.90
N THR A 195 -9.94 24.56 -11.52
CA THR A 195 -11.31 24.16 -11.17
C THR A 195 -12.09 23.61 -12.37
N THR A 196 -11.81 24.14 -13.56
CA THR A 196 -12.48 23.72 -14.82
C THR A 196 -11.91 22.42 -15.36
N ILE A 197 -10.59 22.30 -15.48
CA ILE A 197 -9.90 21.11 -16.04
C ILE A 197 -10.08 19.91 -15.12
N LEU A 198 -10.02 20.11 -13.79
CA LEU A 198 -10.31 19.04 -12.81
C LEU A 198 -11.81 18.80 -12.60
N THR A 199 -12.66 19.45 -13.37
CA THR A 199 -14.14 19.31 -13.33
C THR A 199 -14.77 19.64 -11.99
N ILE A 200 -14.16 20.54 -11.18
CA ILE A 200 -14.68 20.96 -9.86
C ILE A 200 -15.78 22.03 -10.07
N GLY A 201 -15.48 23.11 -10.80
CA GLY A 201 -16.44 24.14 -11.21
C GLY A 201 -17.10 24.90 -10.04
N TYR A 202 -16.32 25.50 -9.14
CA TYR A 202 -16.88 26.28 -8.01
C TYR A 202 -17.81 27.41 -8.42
N GLY A 203 -17.63 27.99 -9.64
CA GLY A 203 -18.47 29.08 -10.14
C GLY A 203 -18.14 30.45 -9.55
N ASP A 204 -17.08 30.57 -8.77
CA ASP A 204 -16.58 31.82 -8.20
C ASP A 204 -15.89 32.69 -9.23
N ILE A 205 -15.27 32.09 -10.26
CA ILE A 205 -14.67 32.71 -11.42
C ILE A 205 -15.16 32.01 -12.68
N TYR A 206 -15.68 32.76 -13.65
CA TYR A 206 -16.21 32.25 -14.91
C TYR A 206 -16.05 33.28 -16.04
N PRO A 207 -15.95 32.85 -17.33
CA PRO A 207 -15.84 33.75 -18.46
C PRO A 207 -17.18 34.45 -18.76
N VAL A 208 -17.09 35.75 -19.12
CA VAL A 208 -18.24 36.58 -19.54
C VAL A 208 -18.12 37.03 -20.99
N THR A 209 -16.91 37.00 -21.56
CA THR A 209 -16.71 37.35 -22.99
C THR A 209 -17.00 36.17 -23.90
N THR A 210 -17.41 36.46 -25.15
CA THR A 210 -17.59 35.40 -26.15
C THR A 210 -16.29 34.62 -26.41
N MET A 211 -15.15 35.31 -26.44
CA MET A 211 -13.85 34.65 -26.60
C MET A 211 -13.49 33.77 -25.43
N GLY A 212 -13.72 34.24 -24.19
CA GLY A 212 -13.52 33.43 -22.98
C GLY A 212 -14.42 32.18 -22.94
N THR A 213 -15.69 32.30 -23.35
CA THR A 213 -16.62 31.19 -23.44
C THR A 213 -16.17 30.12 -24.46
N ILE A 214 -15.68 30.54 -25.63
CA ILE A 214 -15.12 29.62 -26.63
C ILE A 214 -13.89 28.91 -26.08
N LEU A 215 -12.95 29.64 -25.47
CA LEU A 215 -11.75 29.08 -24.85
C LEU A 215 -12.11 28.12 -23.72
N ALA A 216 -13.08 28.48 -22.88
CA ALA A 216 -13.56 27.63 -21.79
C ALA A 216 -14.12 26.29 -22.33
N THR A 217 -14.90 26.36 -23.40
CA THR A 217 -15.45 25.15 -24.03
C THR A 217 -14.32 24.22 -24.53
N ILE A 218 -13.35 24.77 -25.26
CA ILE A 218 -12.21 24.00 -25.77
C ILE A 218 -11.40 23.39 -24.62
N LEU A 219 -11.07 24.21 -23.61
CA LEU A 219 -10.29 23.75 -22.44
C LEU A 219 -11.02 22.70 -21.64
N SER A 220 -12.34 22.77 -21.53
CA SER A 220 -13.16 21.75 -20.83
C SER A 220 -13.09 20.40 -21.54
N PHE A 221 -13.23 20.36 -22.87
CA PHE A 221 -13.07 19.12 -23.63
C PHE A 221 -11.65 18.53 -23.51
N LEU A 222 -10.62 19.38 -23.66
CA LEU A 222 -9.24 18.94 -23.49
C LEU A 222 -8.97 18.47 -22.06
N GLY A 223 -9.54 19.14 -21.07
CA GLY A 223 -9.40 18.82 -19.66
C GLY A 223 -9.95 17.43 -19.31
N VAL A 224 -11.18 17.13 -19.74
CA VAL A 224 -11.79 15.80 -19.53
C VAL A 224 -10.91 14.70 -20.14
N GLY A 225 -10.41 14.90 -21.37
CA GLY A 225 -9.51 13.95 -22.01
C GLY A 225 -8.18 13.79 -21.25
N ALA A 226 -7.60 14.92 -20.82
CA ALA A 226 -6.32 14.90 -20.11
C ALA A 226 -6.40 14.19 -18.74
N VAL A 227 -7.49 14.41 -17.97
CA VAL A 227 -7.70 13.76 -16.65
C VAL A 227 -8.00 12.27 -16.78
N ALA A 228 -8.58 11.84 -17.89
CA ALA A 228 -8.82 10.42 -18.15
C ALA A 228 -7.52 9.60 -18.28
N ILE A 229 -6.42 10.22 -18.74
CA ILE A 229 -5.13 9.53 -18.98
C ILE A 229 -4.55 8.94 -17.68
N PRO A 230 -4.27 9.73 -16.61
CA PRO A 230 -3.72 9.16 -15.36
C PRO A 230 -4.66 8.14 -14.72
N THR A 231 -5.98 8.34 -14.80
CA THR A 231 -6.97 7.38 -14.31
C THR A 231 -6.88 6.06 -15.07
N GLY A 232 -6.77 6.11 -16.39
CA GLY A 232 -6.60 4.92 -17.23
C GLY A 232 -5.29 4.17 -16.96
N ILE A 233 -4.18 4.90 -16.76
CA ILE A 233 -2.87 4.31 -16.41
C ILE A 233 -2.95 3.56 -15.07
N ILE A 234 -3.58 4.16 -14.06
CA ILE A 234 -3.75 3.53 -12.74
C ILE A 234 -4.64 2.29 -12.85
N SER A 235 -5.77 2.39 -13.55
CA SER A 235 -6.69 1.25 -13.75
C SER A 235 -6.01 0.10 -14.49
N ALA A 236 -5.27 0.38 -15.57
CA ALA A 236 -4.51 -0.63 -16.29
C ALA A 236 -3.43 -1.29 -15.41
N GLY A 237 -2.75 -0.51 -14.56
CA GLY A 237 -1.76 -1.03 -13.61
C GLY A 237 -2.37 -1.98 -12.57
N PHE A 238 -3.59 -1.70 -12.10
CA PHE A 238 -4.31 -2.62 -11.21
C PHE A 238 -4.66 -3.93 -11.92
N VAL A 239 -5.23 -3.87 -13.12
CA VAL A 239 -5.58 -5.06 -13.89
C VAL A 239 -4.34 -5.92 -14.14
N GLU A 240 -3.23 -5.32 -14.56
CA GLU A 240 -1.95 -6.01 -14.78
C GLU A 240 -1.45 -6.70 -13.51
N ARG A 241 -1.53 -6.03 -12.36
CA ARG A 241 -1.10 -6.58 -11.07
C ARG A 241 -1.95 -7.77 -10.65
N PHE A 242 -3.29 -7.67 -10.72
CA PHE A 242 -4.18 -8.77 -10.37
C PHE A 242 -4.00 -9.96 -11.29
N THR A 243 -3.84 -9.74 -12.61
CA THR A 243 -3.59 -10.82 -13.57
C THR A 243 -2.26 -11.52 -13.30
N ARG A 244 -1.22 -10.76 -12.94
CA ARG A 244 0.09 -11.32 -12.58
C ARG A 244 0.01 -12.20 -11.33
N ASP A 245 -0.68 -11.71 -10.28
CA ASP A 245 -0.86 -12.46 -9.04
C ASP A 245 -1.72 -13.72 -9.26
N GLU A 246 -2.76 -13.66 -10.10
CA GLU A 246 -3.58 -14.82 -10.47
C GLU A 246 -2.79 -15.86 -11.29
N ASN A 247 -1.96 -15.41 -12.23
CA ASN A 247 -1.12 -16.30 -13.01
C ASN A 247 -0.04 -16.97 -12.15
N ALA A 248 0.58 -16.23 -11.23
CA ALA A 248 1.50 -16.80 -10.26
C ALA A 248 0.81 -17.87 -9.38
N LEU A 249 -0.42 -17.62 -8.92
CA LEU A 249 -1.21 -18.62 -8.17
C LEU A 249 -1.58 -19.84 -9.00
N LYS A 250 -1.82 -19.69 -10.30
CA LYS A 250 -2.06 -20.82 -11.22
C LYS A 250 -0.77 -21.65 -11.40
N GLU A 251 0.35 -20.98 -11.57
CA GLU A 251 1.66 -21.61 -11.69
C GLU A 251 2.03 -22.37 -10.39
N PHE A 252 1.72 -21.81 -9.21
CA PHE A 252 1.86 -22.53 -7.93
C PHE A 252 0.89 -23.71 -7.78
N LYS A 253 -0.34 -23.63 -8.32
CA LYS A 253 -1.27 -24.77 -8.34
C LYS A 253 -0.79 -25.89 -9.26
N ASP A 254 -0.05 -25.56 -10.30
CA ASP A 254 0.61 -26.56 -11.14
C ASP A 254 1.83 -27.20 -10.44
N VAL A 255 2.47 -26.48 -9.49
CA VAL A 255 3.53 -27.04 -8.61
C VAL A 255 2.95 -27.98 -7.55
N GLU A 256 1.72 -27.80 -7.09
CA GLU A 256 1.02 -28.77 -6.22
C GLU A 256 0.79 -30.15 -6.91
N ARG A 257 1.05 -30.25 -8.20
CA ARG A 257 0.99 -31.49 -8.96
C ARG A 257 2.32 -32.26 -8.98
N ILE A 258 3.37 -31.76 -8.35
CA ILE A 258 4.64 -32.48 -8.20
C ILE A 258 4.43 -33.59 -7.17
N GLY A 259 4.65 -34.80 -7.60
CA GLY A 259 4.67 -36.00 -6.76
C GLY A 259 6.10 -36.49 -6.55
N GLU A 260 6.38 -36.97 -5.37
CA GLU A 260 7.61 -37.68 -5.02
C GLU A 260 7.36 -39.18 -5.01
N ILE A 261 8.21 -39.95 -5.69
CA ILE A 261 8.17 -41.39 -5.65
C ILE A 261 9.51 -41.87 -5.10
N TYR A 262 9.47 -42.46 -3.91
CA TYR A 262 10.63 -43.11 -3.31
C TYR A 262 10.80 -44.52 -3.91
N ILE A 263 12.00 -44.87 -4.37
CA ILE A 263 12.32 -46.18 -4.93
C ILE A 263 12.79 -47.10 -3.81
N GLU A 264 11.95 -48.06 -3.45
CA GLU A 264 12.26 -49.11 -2.50
C GLU A 264 12.94 -50.25 -3.20
N ASP A 265 13.69 -51.10 -2.47
CA ASP A 265 14.29 -52.35 -2.95
C ASP A 265 13.22 -53.27 -3.60
N GLY A 266 13.47 -53.73 -4.81
CA GLY A 266 12.52 -54.54 -5.58
C GLY A 266 11.37 -53.76 -6.25
N SER A 267 11.43 -52.43 -6.29
CA SER A 267 10.47 -51.62 -7.03
C SER A 267 10.49 -51.94 -8.54
N GLU A 268 9.31 -51.94 -9.17
CA GLU A 268 9.19 -52.12 -10.63
C GLU A 268 9.94 -51.05 -11.45
N LEU A 269 10.27 -49.91 -10.82
CA LEU A 269 11.00 -48.80 -11.46
C LEU A 269 12.51 -48.90 -11.27
N GLU A 270 12.98 -49.82 -10.39
CA GLU A 270 14.40 -50.03 -10.13
C GLU A 270 15.11 -50.59 -11.36
N TYR A 271 16.33 -50.12 -11.60
CA TYR A 271 17.17 -50.45 -12.78
C TYR A 271 16.61 -50.08 -14.16
N LYS A 272 15.48 -49.35 -14.22
CA LYS A 272 14.95 -48.80 -15.47
C LYS A 272 15.55 -47.43 -15.77
N THR A 273 15.68 -47.14 -17.06
CA THR A 273 16.07 -45.83 -17.54
C THR A 273 14.86 -44.86 -17.47
N ILE A 274 15.12 -43.57 -17.39
CA ILE A 274 14.07 -42.56 -17.43
C ILE A 274 13.23 -42.66 -18.72
N ASP A 275 13.84 -43.01 -19.86
CA ASP A 275 13.14 -43.19 -21.13
C ASP A 275 12.17 -44.38 -21.09
N GLU A 276 12.55 -45.49 -20.44
CA GLU A 276 11.71 -46.68 -20.24
C GLU A 276 10.54 -46.34 -19.28
N ILE A 277 10.82 -45.67 -18.19
CA ILE A 277 9.79 -45.21 -17.23
C ILE A 277 8.77 -44.30 -17.93
N GLN A 278 9.23 -43.38 -18.76
CA GLN A 278 8.34 -42.51 -19.52
C GLN A 278 7.47 -43.26 -20.52
N LYS A 279 8.04 -44.24 -21.24
CA LYS A 279 7.33 -45.05 -22.27
C LYS A 279 6.37 -46.06 -21.66
N GLU A 280 6.78 -46.75 -20.63
CA GLU A 280 6.01 -47.86 -20.05
C GLU A 280 4.92 -47.36 -19.07
N TYR A 281 5.28 -46.39 -18.23
CA TYR A 281 4.37 -45.86 -17.18
C TYR A 281 3.75 -44.51 -17.57
N GLY A 282 4.21 -43.87 -18.66
CA GLY A 282 3.74 -42.57 -19.10
C GLY A 282 4.03 -41.45 -18.10
N MET A 283 4.99 -41.63 -17.18
CA MET A 283 5.40 -40.66 -16.17
C MET A 283 6.56 -39.84 -16.70
N THR A 284 6.47 -38.52 -16.50
CA THR A 284 7.57 -37.62 -16.82
C THR A 284 8.32 -37.30 -15.53
N VAL A 285 9.56 -37.78 -15.43
CA VAL A 285 10.45 -37.47 -14.32
C VAL A 285 11.29 -36.26 -14.70
N TYR A 286 11.30 -35.25 -13.83
CA TYR A 286 12.03 -34.00 -14.05
C TYR A 286 13.38 -34.00 -13.34
N LEU A 287 13.43 -34.65 -12.17
CA LEU A 287 14.58 -34.62 -11.30
C LEU A 287 14.63 -35.90 -10.49
N ILE A 288 15.84 -36.41 -10.23
CA ILE A 288 16.09 -37.50 -9.30
C ILE A 288 16.91 -36.94 -8.14
N VAL A 289 16.50 -37.22 -6.91
CA VAL A 289 17.33 -36.95 -5.73
C VAL A 289 18.00 -38.26 -5.31
N ARG A 290 19.32 -38.32 -5.40
CA ARG A 290 20.15 -39.43 -4.99
C ARG A 290 21.17 -38.96 -3.97
N ASP A 291 21.25 -39.58 -2.81
CA ASP A 291 22.17 -39.20 -1.73
C ASP A 291 22.09 -37.68 -1.40
N GLU A 292 20.88 -37.15 -1.29
CA GLU A 292 20.56 -35.71 -1.06
C GLU A 292 21.00 -34.80 -2.21
N LEU A 293 21.52 -35.30 -3.34
CA LEU A 293 21.92 -34.49 -4.47
C LEU A 293 20.86 -34.53 -5.59
N PRO A 294 20.38 -33.34 -6.05
CA PRO A 294 19.46 -33.29 -7.18
C PRO A 294 20.19 -33.50 -8.50
N ILE A 295 19.72 -34.48 -9.29
CA ILE A 295 20.24 -34.84 -10.58
C ILE A 295 19.16 -34.62 -11.64
N ILE A 296 19.47 -33.91 -12.73
CA ILE A 296 18.53 -33.71 -13.84
C ILE A 296 18.24 -35.07 -14.48
N ALA A 297 16.97 -35.37 -14.66
CA ALA A 297 16.52 -36.65 -15.22
C ALA A 297 16.80 -36.74 -16.75
N GLU A 298 18.03 -37.09 -17.12
CA GLU A 298 18.36 -37.39 -18.51
C GLU A 298 17.78 -38.76 -18.94
N ARG A 299 17.40 -38.90 -20.19
CA ARG A 299 16.73 -40.12 -20.73
C ARG A 299 17.44 -41.41 -20.46
N SER A 300 18.79 -41.38 -20.50
CA SER A 300 19.67 -42.54 -20.30
C SER A 300 19.98 -42.84 -18.83
N LEU A 301 19.52 -41.96 -17.89
CA LEU A 301 19.82 -42.14 -16.48
C LEU A 301 19.04 -43.32 -15.92
N VAL A 302 19.74 -44.23 -15.24
CA VAL A 302 19.16 -45.41 -14.58
C VAL A 302 18.79 -45.06 -13.15
N VAL A 303 17.62 -45.51 -12.72
CA VAL A 303 17.06 -45.34 -11.37
C VAL A 303 17.52 -46.49 -10.47
N TYR A 304 17.91 -46.20 -9.26
CA TYR A 304 18.38 -47.16 -8.26
C TYR A 304 17.54 -47.07 -6.97
N GLU A 305 17.66 -48.08 -6.15
CA GLU A 305 17.14 -48.08 -4.76
C GLU A 305 17.62 -46.80 -4.02
N GLY A 306 16.74 -46.21 -3.23
CA GLY A 306 17.02 -44.98 -2.48
C GLY A 306 16.82 -43.66 -3.27
N ASP A 307 16.62 -43.74 -4.60
CA ASP A 307 16.31 -42.56 -5.40
C ASP A 307 14.92 -42.02 -5.10
N ILE A 308 14.78 -40.68 -5.11
CA ILE A 308 13.47 -40.00 -5.07
C ILE A 308 13.22 -39.37 -6.43
N LEU A 309 12.19 -39.83 -7.12
CA LEU A 309 11.81 -39.32 -8.43
C LEU A 309 10.83 -38.16 -8.25
N ILE A 310 11.13 -36.99 -8.78
CA ILE A 310 10.25 -35.84 -8.83
C ILE A 310 9.47 -35.85 -10.14
N THR A 311 8.15 -36.03 -10.05
CA THR A 311 7.26 -36.22 -11.21
C THR A 311 5.98 -35.39 -11.06
N LEU A 312 5.13 -35.30 -12.10
CA LEU A 312 3.80 -34.70 -12.03
C LEU A 312 2.78 -35.67 -11.43
N SER A 313 2.04 -35.21 -10.43
CA SER A 313 1.14 -36.01 -9.60
C SER A 313 -0.15 -36.52 -10.30
N ASP A 314 -0.56 -35.90 -11.41
CA ASP A 314 -1.83 -36.25 -12.08
C ASP A 314 -1.93 -37.71 -12.59
N LYS A 315 -0.80 -38.42 -12.69
CA LYS A 315 -0.75 -39.81 -13.15
C LYS A 315 -0.54 -40.83 -12.04
N ILE A 316 -0.09 -40.40 -10.86
CA ILE A 316 0.17 -41.32 -9.74
C ILE A 316 -1.14 -41.87 -9.15
N ARG A 317 -2.20 -41.05 -9.09
CA ARG A 317 -3.51 -41.42 -8.51
C ARG A 317 -4.30 -42.45 -9.30
N LYS A 318 -4.00 -42.68 -10.60
CA LYS A 318 -4.74 -43.62 -11.45
C LYS A 318 -4.25 -45.08 -11.39
N LYS A 319 -3.08 -45.36 -10.76
CA LYS A 319 -2.53 -46.73 -10.66
C LYS A 319 -2.49 -47.26 -9.23
N ALA A 320 -2.84 -46.43 -8.22
CA ALA A 320 -2.92 -46.88 -6.84
C ALA A 320 -4.36 -47.28 -6.39
N GLN A 321 -5.30 -47.42 -7.37
CA GLN A 321 -6.62 -48.03 -7.25
C GLN A 321 -6.68 -49.26 -8.20
#